data_c52600720569a5fab34a71efa1cdaeca
#
_entry.id   c52600720569a5fab34a71efa1cdaeca
#
_cell.length_a   1.000
_cell.length_b   1.000
_cell.length_c   1.000
_cell.angle_alpha   90.00
_cell.angle_beta   90.00
_cell.angle_gamma   90.00
#
_symmetry.space_group_name_H-M   'P 1'
#
loop_
_entity.id
_entity.type
_entity.pdbx_description
1 polymer ?
#
loop_
_entity_poly.entity_id
_entity_poly.type
_entity_poly.pdbx_seq_one_letter_code
_entity_poly.pdbx_strand_id
1 'polypeptide(L)'
;MDFSDVNIGDVLADADEASLDALEFGVIGMNLDGVVTAYNSYESRMAGLSRARVVGKHFFTEVAPCTNNFLVASRFEECAVLDEQLPYVFTVRMRPRSVELRLVKVRDSGSQYVLVRPR
;
A
#
# COMPACT_ATOMS: atom_id res chain seq x y z
N MET A 1 3.88 -9.42 12.64
CA MET A 1 3.17 -9.33 11.33
C MET A 1 4.15 -9.61 10.21
N ASP A 2 3.78 -10.51 9.32
CA ASP A 2 4.59 -10.89 8.18
C ASP A 2 3.83 -10.54 6.89
N PHE A 3 4.55 -10.18 5.84
CA PHE A 3 3.98 -9.87 4.52
C PHE A 3 3.04 -10.98 4.01
N SER A 4 3.30 -12.23 4.36
CA SER A 4 2.54 -13.39 3.89
C SER A 4 1.45 -13.86 4.85
N ASP A 5 1.16 -13.13 5.93
CA ASP A 5 0.14 -13.52 6.89
C ASP A 5 -1.24 -13.64 6.24
N VAL A 6 -1.97 -14.71 6.57
CA VAL A 6 -3.27 -15.02 5.97
C VAL A 6 -4.32 -13.96 6.29
N ASN A 7 -4.32 -13.43 7.51
CA ASN A 7 -5.29 -12.45 7.99
C ASN A 7 -4.70 -11.03 8.08
N ILE A 8 -3.77 -10.71 7.18
CA ILE A 8 -3.03 -9.46 7.27
C ILE A 8 -3.92 -8.21 7.25
N GLY A 9 -5.02 -8.26 6.50
CA GLY A 9 -5.94 -7.13 6.43
C GLY A 9 -6.55 -6.76 7.77
N ASP A 10 -6.96 -7.75 8.55
CA ASP A 10 -7.53 -7.54 9.89
C ASP A 10 -6.47 -7.01 10.85
N VAL A 11 -5.25 -7.53 10.76
CA VAL A 11 -4.14 -7.10 11.61
C VAL A 11 -3.75 -5.66 11.29
N LEU A 12 -3.71 -5.30 10.00
CA LEU A 12 -3.40 -3.94 9.57
C LEU A 12 -4.45 -2.93 10.04
N ALA A 13 -5.72 -3.31 10.02
CA ALA A 13 -6.81 -2.44 10.44
C ALA A 13 -6.70 -2.05 11.92
N ASP A 14 -6.14 -2.93 12.75
CA ASP A 14 -5.95 -2.70 14.18
C ASP A 14 -4.56 -2.14 14.54
N ALA A 15 -3.65 -2.05 13.58
CA ALA A 15 -2.28 -1.62 13.85
C ALA A 15 -2.19 -0.11 14.01
N ASP A 16 -1.42 0.33 15.01
CA ASP A 16 -1.09 1.74 15.17
C ASP A 16 0.15 2.11 14.34
N GLU A 17 0.48 3.40 14.30
CA GLU A 17 1.62 3.90 13.52
C GLU A 17 2.94 3.25 13.96
N ALA A 18 3.15 3.09 15.25
CA ALA A 18 4.37 2.48 15.77
C ALA A 18 4.52 1.03 15.33
N SER A 19 3.43 0.26 15.32
CA SER A 19 3.43 -1.12 14.84
C SER A 19 3.75 -1.20 13.36
N LEU A 20 3.19 -0.30 12.55
CA LEU A 20 3.47 -0.25 11.11
C LEU A 20 4.93 0.14 10.83
N ASP A 21 5.48 1.06 11.62
CA ASP A 21 6.87 1.52 11.45
C ASP A 21 7.91 0.47 11.85
N ALA A 22 7.52 -0.52 12.63
CA ALA A 22 8.41 -1.62 13.02
C ALA A 22 8.50 -2.72 11.96
N LEU A 23 7.69 -2.68 10.91
CA LEU A 23 7.67 -3.72 9.88
C LEU A 23 8.86 -3.61 8.94
N GLU A 24 9.27 -4.77 8.40
CA GLU A 24 10.35 -4.88 7.42
C GLU A 24 9.82 -4.97 5.98
N PHE A 25 8.63 -4.44 5.76
CA PHE A 25 8.06 -4.26 4.42
C PHE A 25 7.24 -2.98 4.39
N GLY A 26 6.99 -2.45 3.19
CA GLY A 26 6.26 -1.21 3.02
C GLY A 26 4.76 -1.41 3.19
N VAL A 27 4.13 -0.45 3.88
CA VAL A 27 2.67 -0.40 4.04
C VAL A 27 2.18 0.97 3.62
N ILE A 28 1.28 0.99 2.66
CA ILE A 28 0.55 2.19 2.23
C ILE A 28 -0.92 1.91 2.47
N GLY A 29 -1.51 2.62 3.42
CA GLY A 29 -2.94 2.55 3.69
C GLY A 29 -3.66 3.74 3.07
N MET A 30 -4.89 3.52 2.62
CA MET A 30 -5.70 4.58 2.03
C MET A 30 -7.17 4.35 2.35
N ASN A 31 -7.97 5.42 2.25
CA ASN A 31 -9.42 5.29 2.33
C ASN A 31 -9.98 4.78 0.99
N LEU A 32 -11.29 4.61 0.91
CA LEU A 32 -11.92 4.08 -0.30
C LEU A 32 -11.87 5.03 -1.49
N ASP A 33 -11.59 6.31 -1.25
CA ASP A 33 -11.38 7.30 -2.32
C ASP A 33 -9.94 7.30 -2.84
N GLY A 34 -9.07 6.47 -2.28
CA GLY A 34 -7.67 6.40 -2.69
C GLY A 34 -6.75 7.42 -2.02
N VAL A 35 -7.24 8.15 -1.00
CA VAL A 35 -6.43 9.11 -0.26
C VAL A 35 -5.61 8.40 0.81
N VAL A 36 -4.31 8.63 0.80
CA VAL A 36 -3.38 7.97 1.73
C VAL A 36 -3.65 8.40 3.17
N THR A 37 -3.81 7.41 4.04
CA THR A 37 -4.04 7.61 5.48
C THR A 37 -2.92 7.04 6.33
N ALA A 38 -2.12 6.11 5.81
CA ALA A 38 -1.00 5.51 6.50
C ALA A 38 0.15 5.25 5.53
N TYR A 39 1.37 5.44 6.00
CA TYR A 39 2.56 5.30 5.19
C TYR A 39 3.73 5.03 6.13
N ASN A 40 4.21 3.81 6.17
CA ASN A 40 5.16 3.43 7.21
C ASN A 40 6.61 3.84 6.92
N SER A 41 7.45 3.74 7.93
CA SER A 41 8.86 4.14 7.84
C SER A 41 9.63 3.34 6.81
N TYR A 42 9.35 2.05 6.67
CA TYR A 42 10.03 1.22 5.67
C TYR A 42 9.79 1.75 4.25
N GLU A 43 8.53 2.01 3.90
CA GLU A 43 8.22 2.53 2.57
C GLU A 43 8.77 3.93 2.35
N SER A 44 8.76 4.77 3.38
CA SER A 44 9.35 6.10 3.31
C SER A 44 10.84 6.04 2.96
N ARG A 45 11.59 5.13 3.58
CA ARG A 45 13.02 4.96 3.29
C ARG A 45 13.25 4.43 1.88
N MET A 46 12.49 3.39 1.48
CA MET A 46 12.69 2.75 0.19
C MET A 46 12.29 3.64 -0.98
N ALA A 47 11.22 4.39 -0.84
CA ALA A 47 10.74 5.30 -1.88
C ALA A 47 11.48 6.65 -1.87
N GLY A 48 12.15 6.98 -0.78
CA GLY A 48 12.79 8.28 -0.64
C GLY A 48 11.79 9.43 -0.54
N LEU A 49 10.62 9.18 0.05
CA LEU A 49 9.53 10.15 0.11
C LEU A 49 8.94 10.13 1.52
N SER A 50 8.89 11.28 2.18
CA SER A 50 8.47 11.36 3.57
C SER A 50 6.97 11.15 3.74
N ARG A 51 6.59 10.66 4.92
CA ARG A 51 5.18 10.50 5.31
C ARG A 51 4.40 11.81 5.15
N ALA A 52 4.97 12.93 5.55
CA ALA A 52 4.32 14.23 5.49
C ALA A 52 3.97 14.65 4.05
N ARG A 53 4.70 14.15 3.07
CA ARG A 53 4.45 14.45 1.65
C ARG A 53 3.44 13.51 1.00
N VAL A 54 3.09 12.42 1.65
CA VAL A 54 2.27 11.36 1.07
C VAL A 54 0.88 11.31 1.70
N VAL A 55 0.80 11.36 3.01
CA VAL A 55 -0.49 11.31 3.72
C VAL A 55 -1.36 12.49 3.32
N GLY A 56 -2.62 12.20 2.98
CA GLY A 56 -3.57 13.20 2.50
C GLY A 56 -3.59 13.37 0.99
N LYS A 57 -2.69 12.72 0.25
CA LYS A 57 -2.67 12.79 -1.22
C LYS A 57 -3.31 11.55 -1.82
N HIS A 58 -3.80 11.69 -3.06
CA HIS A 58 -4.37 10.56 -3.78
C HIS A 58 -3.27 9.63 -4.27
N PHE A 59 -3.35 8.36 -3.90
CA PHE A 59 -2.29 7.41 -4.19
C PHE A 59 -2.09 7.18 -5.68
N PHE A 60 -3.16 6.89 -6.41
CA PHE A 60 -3.07 6.48 -7.81
C PHE A 60 -2.81 7.63 -8.79
N THR A 61 -3.01 8.86 -8.39
CA THR A 61 -2.83 10.01 -9.29
C THR A 61 -1.68 10.91 -8.88
N GLU A 62 -1.37 10.99 -7.58
CA GLU A 62 -0.35 11.91 -7.07
C GLU A 62 0.91 11.22 -6.55
N VAL A 63 0.77 10.07 -5.90
CA VAL A 63 1.91 9.39 -5.25
C VAL A 63 2.57 8.40 -6.19
N ALA A 64 1.79 7.49 -6.76
CA ALA A 64 2.31 6.42 -7.60
C ALA A 64 1.44 6.25 -8.86
N PRO A 65 1.50 7.18 -9.80
CA PRO A 65 0.70 7.09 -11.03
C PRO A 65 0.94 5.81 -11.84
N CYS A 66 2.09 5.16 -11.66
CA CYS A 66 2.38 3.88 -12.29
C CYS A 66 1.40 2.76 -11.88
N THR A 67 0.66 2.94 -10.78
CA THR A 67 -0.34 1.97 -10.30
C THR A 67 -1.76 2.29 -10.76
N ASN A 68 -1.97 3.36 -11.52
CA ASN A 68 -3.29 3.76 -12.00
C ASN A 68 -3.64 2.98 -13.28
N ASN A 69 -3.89 1.68 -13.13
CA ASN A 69 -4.11 0.77 -14.25
C ASN A 69 -4.94 -0.45 -13.82
N PHE A 70 -5.14 -1.39 -14.76
CA PHE A 70 -5.93 -2.60 -14.53
C PHE A 70 -5.32 -3.55 -13.50
N LEU A 71 -4.02 -3.51 -13.31
CA LEU A 71 -3.34 -4.44 -12.41
C LEU A 71 -3.49 -4.05 -10.95
N VAL A 72 -3.63 -2.76 -10.66
CA VAL A 72 -3.67 -2.25 -9.29
C VAL A 72 -4.93 -1.43 -9.01
N ALA A 73 -5.03 -0.22 -9.55
CA ALA A 73 -6.14 0.69 -9.19
C ALA A 73 -7.51 0.08 -9.49
N SER A 74 -7.69 -0.52 -10.66
CA SER A 74 -8.98 -1.10 -11.05
C SER A 74 -9.38 -2.28 -10.16
N ARG A 75 -8.42 -3.03 -9.63
CA ARG A 75 -8.72 -4.13 -8.71
C ARG A 75 -9.40 -3.62 -7.43
N PHE A 76 -8.92 -2.52 -6.89
CA PHE A 76 -9.54 -1.91 -5.71
C PHE A 76 -10.96 -1.39 -6.00
N GLU A 77 -11.19 -0.85 -7.18
CA GLU A 77 -12.52 -0.34 -7.55
C GLU A 77 -13.52 -1.47 -7.79
N GLU A 78 -13.10 -2.57 -8.39
CA GLU A 78 -13.97 -3.66 -8.82
C GLU A 78 -14.31 -4.65 -7.71
N CYS A 79 -13.51 -4.71 -6.63
CA CYS A 79 -13.63 -5.73 -5.61
C CYS A 79 -14.07 -5.13 -4.28
N ALA A 80 -15.07 -5.74 -3.64
CA ALA A 80 -15.46 -5.41 -2.27
C ALA A 80 -14.45 -5.99 -1.25
N VAL A 81 -13.82 -7.11 -1.62
CA VAL A 81 -12.76 -7.77 -0.87
C VAL A 81 -11.64 -8.10 -1.84
N LEU A 82 -10.42 -7.83 -1.45
CA LEU A 82 -9.27 -8.05 -2.32
C LEU A 82 -8.09 -8.57 -1.49
N ASP A 83 -7.41 -9.57 -2.00
CA ASP A 83 -6.14 -10.04 -1.47
C ASP A 83 -5.37 -10.71 -2.61
N GLU A 84 -4.56 -9.95 -3.32
CA GLU A 84 -3.80 -10.42 -4.46
C GLU A 84 -2.34 -10.05 -4.32
N GLN A 85 -1.46 -10.96 -4.73
CA GLN A 85 -0.03 -10.70 -4.82
C GLN A 85 0.39 -10.70 -6.28
N LEU A 86 1.28 -9.77 -6.65
CA LEU A 86 1.81 -9.72 -8.02
C LEU A 86 3.21 -9.09 -8.03
N PRO A 87 4.08 -9.56 -8.93
CA PRO A 87 5.34 -8.87 -9.20
C PRO A 87 5.05 -7.56 -9.94
N TYR A 88 5.79 -6.52 -9.61
CA TYR A 88 5.54 -5.19 -10.18
C TYR A 88 6.82 -4.37 -10.22
N VAL A 89 6.92 -3.48 -11.20
CA VAL A 89 7.94 -2.42 -11.17
C VAL A 89 7.26 -1.18 -10.63
N PHE A 90 7.55 -0.88 -9.37
CA PHE A 90 6.91 0.20 -8.62
C PHE A 90 7.76 1.45 -8.71
N THR A 91 7.23 2.47 -9.40
CA THR A 91 7.95 3.71 -9.67
C THR A 91 7.37 4.84 -8.85
N VAL A 92 8.20 5.39 -7.96
CA VAL A 92 7.86 6.58 -7.17
C VAL A 92 9.00 7.58 -7.39
N ARG A 93 8.65 8.83 -7.72
CA ARG A 93 9.62 9.88 -8.01
C ARG A 93 10.63 9.48 -9.09
N MET A 94 10.14 8.82 -10.14
CA MET A 94 10.94 8.36 -11.28
C MET A 94 12.05 7.35 -10.90
N ARG A 95 11.89 6.67 -9.77
CA ARG A 95 12.83 5.65 -9.30
C ARG A 95 12.13 4.29 -9.33
N PRO A 96 12.36 3.48 -10.38
CA PRO A 96 11.75 2.17 -10.48
C PRO A 96 12.39 1.17 -9.52
N ARG A 97 11.55 0.34 -8.89
CA ARG A 97 11.99 -0.76 -8.02
C ARG A 97 11.24 -2.02 -8.41
N SER A 98 11.95 -3.13 -8.51
CA SER A 98 11.32 -4.44 -8.69
C SER A 98 10.82 -4.93 -7.34
N VAL A 99 9.53 -5.13 -7.21
CA VAL A 99 8.88 -5.45 -5.93
C VAL A 99 7.85 -6.55 -6.10
N GLU A 100 7.46 -7.12 -4.97
CA GLU A 100 6.24 -7.89 -4.84
C GLU A 100 5.21 -6.99 -4.17
N LEU A 101 4.06 -6.81 -4.80
CA LEU A 101 2.92 -6.08 -4.21
C LEU A 101 1.92 -7.07 -3.64
N ARG A 102 1.30 -6.71 -2.53
CA ARG A 102 0.10 -7.37 -2.03
C ARG A 102 -0.99 -6.32 -1.88
N LEU A 103 -2.09 -6.51 -2.62
CA LEU A 103 -3.22 -5.59 -2.63
C LEU A 103 -4.27 -6.16 -1.67
N VAL A 104 -4.65 -5.37 -0.66
CA VAL A 104 -5.54 -5.86 0.40
C VAL A 104 -6.69 -4.89 0.59
N LYS A 105 -7.93 -5.41 0.57
CA LYS A 105 -9.13 -4.66 0.90
C LYS A 105 -10.04 -5.55 1.73
N VAL A 106 -10.33 -5.11 2.94
CA VAL A 106 -11.18 -5.85 3.88
C VAL A 106 -12.60 -5.34 3.77
N ARG A 107 -13.57 -6.26 3.70
CA ARG A 107 -14.98 -5.92 3.58
C ARG A 107 -15.42 -4.99 4.71
N ASP A 108 -16.11 -3.92 4.36
CA ASP A 108 -16.72 -2.96 5.29
C ASP A 108 -15.72 -2.27 6.24
N SER A 109 -14.43 -2.33 5.96
CA SER A 109 -13.41 -1.70 6.81
C SER A 109 -13.20 -0.22 6.52
N GLY A 110 -13.59 0.25 5.34
CA GLY A 110 -13.30 1.62 4.90
C GLY A 110 -11.83 1.87 4.57
N SER A 111 -11.01 0.84 4.60
CA SER A 111 -9.56 0.94 4.35
C SER A 111 -9.11 -0.07 3.32
N GLN A 112 -8.09 0.31 2.56
CA GLN A 112 -7.42 -0.59 1.63
C GLN A 112 -5.91 -0.33 1.68
N TYR A 113 -5.13 -1.34 1.33
CA TYR A 113 -3.68 -1.31 1.55
C TYR A 113 -2.93 -1.81 0.32
N VAL A 114 -1.79 -1.19 0.07
CA VAL A 114 -0.75 -1.71 -0.83
C VAL A 114 0.45 -2.04 0.02
N LEU A 115 0.83 -3.31 0.04
CA LEU A 115 2.00 -3.78 0.75
C LEU A 115 3.12 -4.01 -0.26
N VAL A 116 4.33 -3.62 0.09
CA VAL A 116 5.47 -3.61 -0.83
C VAL A 116 6.66 -4.29 -0.19
N ARG A 117 7.23 -5.28 -0.84
CA ARG A 117 8.53 -5.84 -0.43
C ARG A 117 9.45 -5.99 -1.64
N PRO A 118 10.78 -5.95 -1.44
CA PRO A 118 11.73 -6.16 -2.53
C PRO A 118 11.62 -7.56 -3.13
N ARG A 119 11.86 -7.64 -4.42
CA ARG A 119 11.99 -8.93 -5.12
C ARG A 119 13.42 -9.36 -5.19
#